data_3ee5458f775679db433edf98a4602be9
#
_entry.id   3ee5458f775679db433edf98a4602be9
#
_cell.length_a   1.000
_cell.length_b   1.000
_cell.length_c   1.000
_cell.angle_alpha   90.00
_cell.angle_beta   90.00
_cell.angle_gamma   90.00
#
_symmetry.space_group_name_H-M   'P 1'
#
loop_
_entity.id
_entity.type
_entity.pdbx_description
1 polymer ?
#
loop_
_entity_poly.entity_id
_entity_poly.type
_entity_poly.pdbx_seq_one_letter_code
_entity_poly.pdbx_strand_id
1 'polypeptide(L)'
;MKKLIAVLAPLALVLTACVATDTTTGTTSTTQSATQQLGTAAIKIAINAKCTTELNNIPAWQNATKLMTATQKQNIQTEICGCVSDKAPQSVTAVDLATAAIDPAARNTIVSNAVTKTINACVAE
;
A
#
# COMPACT_ATOMS: atom_id res chain seq x y z
N MET A 1 51.95 11.38 -10.99
CA MET A 1 51.83 10.04 -11.56
C MET A 1 51.09 9.16 -10.57
N LYS A 2 49.79 9.05 -10.65
CA LYS A 2 49.02 7.92 -10.09
C LYS A 2 47.65 7.94 -10.77
N LYS A 3 47.42 6.87 -11.49
CA LYS A 3 46.30 6.64 -12.39
C LYS A 3 45.00 6.51 -11.61
N LEU A 4 44.07 7.44 -11.81
CA LEU A 4 42.69 7.29 -11.41
C LEU A 4 41.97 6.43 -12.44
N ILE A 5 41.75 5.17 -12.07
CA ILE A 5 40.90 4.26 -12.83
C ILE A 5 39.46 4.57 -12.41
N ALA A 6 38.75 5.31 -13.26
CA ALA A 6 37.32 5.47 -13.15
C ALA A 6 36.64 4.17 -13.62
N VAL A 7 36.13 3.41 -12.67
CA VAL A 7 35.26 2.28 -12.97
C VAL A 7 33.85 2.84 -13.17
N LEU A 8 33.51 3.09 -14.42
CA LEU A 8 32.12 3.30 -14.81
C LEU A 8 31.44 1.92 -14.85
N ALA A 9 30.67 1.65 -13.83
CA ALA A 9 29.73 0.53 -13.85
C ALA A 9 28.48 0.97 -14.64
N PRO A 10 28.14 0.31 -15.75
CA PRO A 10 26.85 0.55 -16.40
C PRO A 10 25.76 -0.08 -15.56
N LEU A 11 24.90 0.74 -14.96
CA LEU A 11 23.62 0.30 -14.42
C LEU A 11 22.73 -0.12 -15.61
N ALA A 12 22.78 -1.38 -15.94
CA ALA A 12 21.81 -1.98 -16.84
C ALA A 12 20.48 -2.08 -16.09
N LEU A 13 19.63 -1.09 -16.27
CA LEU A 13 18.21 -1.17 -15.95
C LEU A 13 17.57 -2.15 -16.92
N VAL A 14 17.53 -3.40 -16.52
CA VAL A 14 16.72 -4.41 -17.18
C VAL A 14 15.28 -4.17 -16.74
N LEU A 15 14.57 -3.29 -17.45
CA LEU A 15 13.12 -3.31 -17.48
C LEU A 15 12.72 -4.54 -18.30
N THR A 16 12.67 -5.68 -17.67
CA THR A 16 12.00 -6.85 -18.23
C THR A 16 10.50 -6.60 -18.07
N ALA A 17 9.91 -5.86 -19.00
CA ALA A 17 8.50 -5.96 -19.28
C ALA A 17 8.26 -7.38 -19.78
N CYS A 18 7.86 -8.29 -18.92
CA CYS A 18 7.30 -9.56 -19.32
C CYS A 18 5.92 -9.29 -19.95
N VAL A 19 5.92 -8.93 -21.21
CA VAL A 19 4.81 -9.22 -22.10
C VAL A 19 4.94 -10.73 -22.37
N ALA A 20 4.28 -11.52 -21.56
CA ALA A 20 4.06 -12.94 -21.87
C ALA A 20 2.92 -13.00 -22.87
N THR A 21 3.28 -13.00 -24.13
CA THR A 21 2.42 -13.52 -25.19
C THR A 21 2.69 -15.01 -25.26
N ASP A 22 1.67 -15.75 -24.84
CA ASP A 22 1.22 -16.99 -25.46
C ASP A 22 1.89 -18.33 -25.22
N THR A 23 0.99 -19.23 -25.04
CA THR A 23 0.84 -20.61 -25.52
C THR A 23 1.34 -21.73 -24.60
N THR A 24 0.31 -22.32 -23.99
CA THR A 24 0.10 -23.77 -23.80
C THR A 24 0.77 -24.46 -22.63
N THR A 25 -0.10 -25.04 -21.84
CA THR A 25 0.03 -26.20 -20.96
C THR A 25 0.47 -25.93 -19.51
N GLY A 26 -0.57 -25.84 -18.65
CA GLY A 26 -0.50 -26.52 -17.35
C GLY A 26 0.32 -25.86 -16.27
N THR A 27 -0.21 -24.80 -15.65
CA THR A 27 -0.15 -24.67 -14.18
C THR A 27 -0.97 -23.44 -13.75
N THR A 28 -2.17 -23.67 -13.33
CA THR A 28 -3.17 -22.66 -12.94
C THR A 28 -2.88 -21.97 -11.61
N SER A 29 -1.70 -22.13 -11.03
CA SER A 29 -1.40 -21.62 -9.67
C SER A 29 -0.57 -20.34 -9.63
N THR A 30 0.21 -20.03 -10.67
CA THR A 30 1.20 -18.94 -10.61
C THR A 30 0.63 -17.59 -11.05
N THR A 31 -0.37 -17.59 -11.91
CA THR A 31 -0.96 -16.36 -12.46
C THR A 31 -1.88 -15.67 -11.46
N GLN A 32 -2.60 -16.44 -10.64
CA GLN A 32 -3.45 -15.89 -9.57
C GLN A 32 -2.63 -15.24 -8.46
N SER A 33 -1.50 -15.80 -8.09
CA SER A 33 -0.61 -15.23 -7.08
C SER A 33 -0.01 -13.88 -7.50
N ALA A 34 0.41 -13.73 -8.76
CA ALA A 34 0.98 -12.48 -9.26
C ALA A 34 -0.07 -11.37 -9.33
N THR A 35 -1.28 -11.68 -9.80
CA THR A 35 -2.39 -10.71 -9.85
C THR A 35 -2.86 -10.33 -8.46
N GLN A 36 -2.89 -11.27 -7.52
CA GLN A 36 -3.22 -10.98 -6.12
C GLN A 36 -2.15 -10.12 -5.45
N GLN A 37 -0.88 -10.37 -5.69
CA GLN A 37 0.21 -9.55 -5.13
C GLN A 37 0.20 -8.13 -5.66
N LEU A 38 -0.02 -7.93 -6.96
CA LEU A 38 -0.17 -6.60 -7.56
C LEU A 38 -1.40 -5.88 -7.03
N GLY A 39 -2.51 -6.58 -6.91
CA GLY A 39 -3.74 -6.05 -6.32
C GLY A 39 -3.55 -5.64 -4.87
N THR A 40 -2.89 -6.45 -4.08
CA THR A 40 -2.59 -6.17 -2.66
C THR A 40 -1.65 -4.97 -2.51
N ALA A 41 -0.62 -4.86 -3.33
CA ALA A 41 0.30 -3.71 -3.31
C ALA A 41 -0.42 -2.40 -3.66
N ALA A 42 -1.24 -2.40 -4.70
CA ALA A 42 -2.03 -1.24 -5.08
C ALA A 42 -3.03 -0.83 -3.98
N ILE A 43 -3.65 -1.79 -3.33
CA ILE A 43 -4.56 -1.55 -2.20
C ILE A 43 -3.81 -0.99 -1.00
N LYS A 44 -2.64 -1.50 -0.66
CA LYS A 44 -1.81 -0.95 0.44
C LYS A 44 -1.46 0.51 0.21
N ILE A 45 -1.09 0.90 -1.01
CA ILE A 45 -0.81 2.30 -1.36
C ILE A 45 -2.07 3.16 -1.18
N ALA A 46 -3.22 2.70 -1.67
CA ALA A 46 -4.48 3.41 -1.53
C ALA A 46 -4.91 3.52 -0.06
N ILE A 47 -4.75 2.47 0.73
CA ILE A 47 -5.02 2.45 2.17
C ILE A 47 -4.13 3.45 2.91
N ASN A 48 -2.84 3.50 2.61
CA ASN A 48 -1.91 4.43 3.26
C ASN A 48 -2.28 5.90 2.98
N ALA A 49 -2.58 6.23 1.73
CA ALA A 49 -3.03 7.57 1.35
C ALA A 49 -4.35 7.94 2.03
N LYS A 50 -5.30 7.00 2.07
CA LYS A 50 -6.61 7.21 2.72
C LYS A 50 -6.47 7.31 4.24
N CYS A 51 -5.63 6.49 4.86
CA CYS A 51 -5.34 6.53 6.29
C CYS A 51 -4.89 7.93 6.74
N THR A 52 -3.95 8.52 6.04
CA THR A 52 -3.47 9.87 6.33
C THR A 52 -4.60 10.89 6.35
N THR A 53 -5.50 10.82 5.36
CA THR A 53 -6.65 11.71 5.27
C THR A 53 -7.64 11.47 6.40
N GLU A 54 -8.02 10.22 6.63
CA GLU A 54 -9.01 9.87 7.68
C GLU A 54 -8.47 10.15 9.07
N LEU A 55 -7.19 9.86 9.34
CA LEU A 55 -6.57 10.15 10.62
C LEU A 55 -6.59 11.66 10.93
N ASN A 56 -6.31 12.50 9.94
CA ASN A 56 -6.34 13.95 10.11
C ASN A 56 -7.77 14.50 10.31
N ASN A 57 -8.80 13.74 9.95
CA ASN A 57 -10.20 14.11 10.18
C ASN A 57 -10.73 13.68 11.57
N ILE A 58 -9.96 12.88 12.32
CA ILE A 58 -10.37 12.43 13.65
C ILE A 58 -10.12 13.55 14.67
N PRO A 59 -11.18 14.05 15.37
CA PRO A 59 -11.02 15.14 16.34
C PRO A 59 -10.07 14.81 17.50
N ALA A 60 -10.08 13.56 17.96
CA ALA A 60 -9.18 13.09 19.00
C ALA A 60 -7.71 13.18 18.56
N TRP A 61 -7.41 12.81 17.32
CA TRP A 61 -6.09 12.95 16.72
C TRP A 61 -5.64 14.40 16.61
N GLN A 62 -6.53 15.26 16.11
CA GLN A 62 -6.27 16.69 16.00
C GLN A 62 -5.95 17.31 17.37
N ASN A 63 -6.69 16.92 18.41
CA ASN A 63 -6.46 17.42 19.77
C ASN A 63 -5.16 16.88 20.38
N ALA A 64 -4.89 15.59 20.22
CA ALA A 64 -3.67 14.97 20.73
C ALA A 64 -2.40 15.55 20.08
N THR A 65 -2.48 15.93 18.81
CA THR A 65 -1.33 16.40 18.05
C THR A 65 -1.09 17.91 18.10
N LYS A 66 -1.96 18.67 18.79
CA LYS A 66 -1.83 20.14 18.90
C LYS A 66 -0.53 20.60 19.54
N LEU A 67 0.00 19.81 20.48
CA LEU A 67 1.23 20.13 21.22
C LEU A 67 2.47 19.43 20.64
N MET A 68 2.30 18.65 19.57
CA MET A 68 3.39 17.93 18.94
C MET A 68 4.08 18.78 17.87
N THR A 69 5.38 18.55 17.71
CA THR A 69 6.11 19.10 16.57
C THR A 69 5.65 18.42 15.27
N ALA A 70 5.86 19.07 14.14
CA ALA A 70 5.53 18.51 12.83
C ALA A 70 6.18 17.13 12.61
N THR A 71 7.43 16.98 13.03
CA THR A 71 8.17 15.70 12.92
C THR A 71 7.57 14.61 13.79
N GLN A 72 7.21 14.92 15.03
CA GLN A 72 6.57 13.97 15.94
C GLN A 72 5.23 13.50 15.40
N LYS A 73 4.41 14.45 14.94
CA LYS A 73 3.12 14.15 14.31
C LYS A 73 3.29 13.22 13.12
N GLN A 74 4.25 13.52 12.23
CA GLN A 74 4.51 12.71 11.04
C GLN A 74 4.99 11.30 11.37
N ASN A 75 5.87 11.14 12.37
CA ASN A 75 6.36 9.84 12.79
C ASN A 75 5.24 8.95 13.31
N ILE A 76 4.41 9.45 14.21
CA ILE A 76 3.26 8.71 14.77
C ILE A 76 2.24 8.41 13.67
N GLN A 77 1.97 9.37 12.79
CA GLN A 77 1.08 9.15 11.65
C GLN A 77 1.59 8.04 10.73
N THR A 78 2.89 8.01 10.46
CA THR A 78 3.51 6.96 9.64
C THR A 78 3.40 5.60 10.31
N GLU A 79 3.59 5.53 11.62
CA GLU A 79 3.47 4.30 12.39
C GLU A 79 2.03 3.77 12.39
N ILE A 80 1.05 4.62 12.69
CA ILE A 80 -0.38 4.25 12.65
C ILE A 80 -0.79 3.80 11.24
N CYS A 81 -0.44 4.56 10.21
CA CYS A 81 -0.82 4.22 8.84
C CYS A 81 -0.05 3.01 8.29
N GLY A 82 1.15 2.74 8.79
CA GLY A 82 1.87 1.48 8.56
C GLY A 82 1.10 0.28 9.09
N CYS A 83 0.68 0.36 10.36
CA CYS A 83 -0.18 -0.67 10.98
C CYS A 83 -1.48 -0.87 10.20
N VAL A 84 -2.16 0.22 9.82
CA VAL A 84 -3.39 0.17 9.03
C VAL A 84 -3.14 -0.49 7.67
N SER A 85 -2.04 -0.18 7.00
CA SER A 85 -1.69 -0.77 5.70
C SER A 85 -1.46 -2.28 5.78
N ASP A 86 -0.99 -2.77 6.90
CA ASP A 86 -0.77 -4.19 7.12
C ASP A 86 -2.04 -4.93 7.55
N LYS A 87 -2.85 -4.33 8.40
CA LYS A 87 -4.06 -4.95 8.95
C LYS A 87 -5.31 -4.78 8.08
N ALA A 88 -5.49 -3.64 7.42
CA ALA A 88 -6.68 -3.36 6.63
C ALA A 88 -6.92 -4.33 5.46
N PRO A 89 -5.92 -4.80 4.72
CA PRO A 89 -6.12 -5.79 3.67
C PRO A 89 -6.73 -7.10 4.18
N GLN A 90 -6.51 -7.45 5.44
CA GLN A 90 -7.07 -8.66 6.06
C GLN A 90 -8.58 -8.56 6.29
N SER A 91 -9.13 -7.36 6.32
CA SER A 91 -10.57 -7.11 6.45
C SER A 91 -11.29 -7.04 5.09
N VAL A 92 -10.56 -7.14 3.99
CA VAL A 92 -11.09 -7.11 2.62
C VAL A 92 -11.24 -8.53 2.10
N THR A 93 -12.43 -8.87 1.63
CA THR A 93 -12.71 -10.20 1.10
C THR A 93 -12.23 -10.37 -0.34
N ALA A 94 -12.13 -11.60 -0.82
CA ALA A 94 -11.81 -11.88 -2.23
C ALA A 94 -12.86 -11.28 -3.19
N VAL A 95 -14.12 -11.24 -2.77
CA VAL A 95 -15.21 -10.61 -3.54
C VAL A 95 -15.03 -9.09 -3.60
N ASP A 96 -14.66 -8.47 -2.47
CA ASP A 96 -14.36 -7.04 -2.44
C ASP A 96 -13.18 -6.68 -3.35
N LEU A 97 -12.13 -7.51 -3.37
CA LEU A 97 -10.99 -7.34 -4.25
C LEU A 97 -11.37 -7.41 -5.73
N ALA A 98 -12.20 -8.39 -6.09
CA ALA A 98 -12.70 -8.55 -7.44
C ALA A 98 -13.56 -7.35 -7.86
N THR A 99 -14.44 -6.88 -6.98
CA THR A 99 -15.29 -5.71 -7.21
C THR A 99 -14.46 -4.44 -7.34
N ALA A 100 -13.48 -4.24 -6.46
CA ALA A 100 -12.57 -3.11 -6.48
C ALA A 100 -11.69 -3.04 -7.75
N ALA A 101 -11.44 -4.18 -8.38
CA ALA A 101 -10.69 -4.23 -9.63
C ALA A 101 -11.48 -3.68 -10.82
N ILE A 102 -12.80 -3.84 -10.78
CA ILE A 102 -13.72 -3.51 -11.90
C ILE A 102 -14.35 -2.13 -11.69
N ASP A 103 -14.70 -1.79 -10.45
CA ASP A 103 -15.45 -0.57 -10.10
C ASP A 103 -14.61 0.37 -9.22
N PRO A 104 -14.17 1.53 -9.75
CA PRO A 104 -13.43 2.51 -8.98
C PRO A 104 -14.22 3.11 -7.80
N ALA A 105 -15.54 3.25 -7.91
CA ALA A 105 -16.38 3.78 -6.85
C ALA A 105 -16.48 2.77 -5.69
N ALA A 106 -16.72 1.51 -6.02
CA ALA A 106 -16.70 0.43 -5.03
C ALA A 106 -15.33 0.30 -4.36
N ARG A 107 -14.23 0.45 -5.11
CA ARG A 107 -12.87 0.46 -4.57
C ARG A 107 -12.70 1.50 -3.47
N ASN A 108 -13.13 2.73 -3.70
CA ASN A 108 -13.04 3.80 -2.71
C ASN A 108 -13.83 3.47 -1.45
N THR A 109 -15.02 2.91 -1.58
CA THR A 109 -15.86 2.50 -0.45
C THR A 109 -15.21 1.37 0.35
N ILE A 110 -14.70 0.34 -0.33
CA ILE A 110 -14.04 -0.81 0.28
C ILE A 110 -12.79 -0.35 1.06
N VAL A 111 -11.94 0.48 0.45
CA VAL A 111 -10.75 1.03 1.09
C VAL A 111 -11.13 1.90 2.30
N SER A 112 -12.12 2.77 2.17
CA SER A 112 -12.58 3.62 3.26
C SER A 112 -13.08 2.78 4.45
N ASN A 113 -13.89 1.78 4.20
CA ASN A 113 -14.41 0.88 5.25
C ASN A 113 -13.28 0.09 5.93
N ALA A 114 -12.34 -0.45 5.16
CA ALA A 114 -11.19 -1.17 5.69
C ALA A 114 -10.31 -0.28 6.57
N VAL A 115 -10.03 0.94 6.14
CA VAL A 115 -9.26 1.94 6.89
C VAL A 115 -9.99 2.32 8.18
N THR A 116 -11.26 2.67 8.11
CA THR A 116 -12.03 3.10 9.29
C THR A 116 -12.12 2.01 10.35
N LYS A 117 -12.33 0.76 9.94
CA LYS A 117 -12.36 -0.37 10.88
C LYS A 117 -11.02 -0.61 11.56
N THR A 118 -9.93 -0.40 10.83
CA THR A 118 -8.59 -0.79 11.29
C THR A 118 -7.90 0.35 12.05
N ILE A 119 -8.22 1.61 11.75
CA ILE A 119 -7.54 2.77 12.33
C ILE A 119 -7.72 2.81 13.86
N ASN A 120 -8.92 2.49 14.34
CA ASN A 120 -9.20 2.45 15.77
C ASN A 120 -8.38 1.36 16.49
N ALA A 121 -8.17 0.22 15.85
CA ALA A 121 -7.35 -0.85 16.39
C ALA A 121 -5.87 -0.45 16.44
N CYS A 122 -5.37 0.23 15.41
CA CYS A 122 -3.97 0.67 15.35
C CYS A 122 -3.65 1.86 16.25
N VAL A 123 -4.63 2.71 16.56
CA VAL A 123 -4.46 3.83 17.51
C VAL A 123 -4.45 3.34 18.96
N ALA A 124 -5.06 2.18 19.23
CA ALA A 124 -5.14 1.60 20.57
C ALA A 124 -3.92 0.75 20.96
N GLU A 125 -3.03 0.43 20.02
CA GLU A 125 -1.78 -0.31 20.27
C GLU A 125 -0.67 0.63 20.73
#